data_0433935c439bf7ee93bf8ad64f2cfb75
#
_entry.id   0433935c439bf7ee93bf8ad64f2cfb75
#
_cell.length_a   1.000
_cell.length_b   1.000
_cell.length_c   1.000
_cell.angle_alpha   90.00
_cell.angle_beta   90.00
_cell.angle_gamma   90.00
#
_symmetry.space_group_name_H-M   'P 1'
#
loop_
_entity.id
_entity.type
_entity.pdbx_description
1 polymer ?
#
loop_
_entity_poly.entity_id
_entity_poly.type
_entity_poly.pdbx_seq_one_letter_code
_entity_poly.pdbx_strand_id
1 'polypeptide(L)'
;MLDEQTTKALIKKMFEKQDELNIHTNGSDWRNNKNLNWRRAIWTECAELLDYTNWKWWRQQDISMKDIEMELIDIWHFLMSDLMINNS
;
A
#
# COMPACT_ATOMS: atom_id res chain seq x y z
N MET A 1 -17.60 6.61 15.23
CA MET A 1 -16.12 6.63 15.26
C MET A 1 -15.62 5.43 16.05
N LEU A 2 -14.60 4.74 15.54
CA LEU A 2 -14.02 3.60 16.26
C LEU A 2 -13.18 4.09 17.44
N ASP A 3 -13.21 3.35 18.54
CA ASP A 3 -12.33 3.65 19.66
C ASP A 3 -10.89 3.20 19.36
N GLU A 4 -9.96 3.61 20.20
CA GLU A 4 -8.54 3.35 20.01
C GLU A 4 -8.22 1.86 20.02
N GLN A 5 -8.82 1.09 20.92
CA GLN A 5 -8.54 -0.35 21.00
C GLN A 5 -9.07 -1.09 19.79
N THR A 6 -10.27 -0.76 19.34
CA THR A 6 -10.85 -1.36 18.13
C THR A 6 -10.01 -1.04 16.91
N THR A 7 -9.56 0.21 16.80
CA THR A 7 -8.70 0.64 15.69
C THR A 7 -7.39 -0.12 15.69
N LYS A 8 -6.73 -0.26 16.84
CA LYS A 8 -5.47 -1.02 16.97
C LYS A 8 -5.67 -2.49 16.60
N ALA A 9 -6.77 -3.09 17.02
CA ALA A 9 -7.06 -4.49 16.70
C ALA A 9 -7.27 -4.69 15.19
N LEU A 10 -7.95 -3.77 14.54
CA LEU A 10 -8.16 -3.81 13.09
C LEU A 10 -6.85 -3.66 12.32
N ILE A 11 -6.01 -2.71 12.74
CA ILE A 11 -4.70 -2.49 12.12
C ILE A 11 -3.83 -3.72 12.27
N LYS A 12 -3.77 -4.30 13.47
CA LYS A 12 -3.01 -5.53 13.71
C LYS A 12 -3.47 -6.65 12.78
N LYS A 13 -4.77 -6.82 12.63
CA LYS A 13 -5.34 -7.83 11.74
C LYS A 13 -4.96 -7.57 10.28
N MET A 14 -4.94 -6.32 9.85
CA MET A 14 -4.51 -5.96 8.51
C MET A 14 -3.05 -6.36 8.25
N PHE A 15 -2.16 -6.07 9.21
CA PHE A 15 -0.75 -6.45 9.11
C PHE A 15 -0.57 -7.97 9.07
N GLU A 16 -1.30 -8.71 9.89
CA GLU A 16 -1.26 -10.17 9.89
C GLU A 16 -1.68 -10.74 8.53
N LYS A 17 -2.73 -10.21 7.95
CA LYS A 17 -3.20 -10.63 6.64
C LYS A 17 -2.23 -10.26 5.53
N GLN A 18 -1.60 -9.09 5.63
CA GLN A 18 -0.59 -8.68 4.65
C GLN A 18 0.64 -9.60 4.71
N ASP A 19 1.07 -10.00 5.91
CA ASP A 19 2.16 -10.94 6.07
C ASP A 19 1.82 -12.30 5.42
N GLU A 20 0.61 -12.81 5.67
CA GLU A 20 0.15 -14.05 5.04
C GLU A 20 0.16 -13.95 3.52
N LEU A 21 -0.32 -12.84 2.97
CA LEU A 21 -0.32 -12.61 1.53
C LEU A 21 1.10 -12.59 0.97
N ASN A 22 2.00 -11.89 1.64
CA ASN A 22 3.40 -11.78 1.21
C ASN A 22 4.12 -13.13 1.26
N ILE A 23 3.84 -13.94 2.27
CA ILE A 23 4.35 -15.31 2.36
C ILE A 23 3.84 -16.14 1.18
N HIS A 24 2.57 -16.04 0.87
CA HIS A 24 1.97 -16.77 -0.22
C HIS A 24 2.53 -16.37 -1.59
N THR A 25 2.73 -15.08 -1.82
CA THR A 25 3.16 -14.55 -3.13
C THR A 25 4.67 -14.52 -3.31
N ASN A 26 5.43 -14.35 -2.23
CA ASN A 26 6.88 -14.10 -2.30
C ASN A 26 7.71 -15.07 -1.46
N GLY A 27 7.07 -16.00 -0.74
CA GLY A 27 7.74 -16.97 0.10
C GLY A 27 7.86 -16.55 1.57
N SER A 28 8.15 -17.52 2.42
CA SER A 28 8.22 -17.30 3.89
C SER A 28 9.33 -16.34 4.30
N ASP A 29 10.34 -16.16 3.45
CA ASP A 29 11.49 -15.30 3.72
C ASP A 29 11.39 -13.95 2.98
N TRP A 30 10.19 -13.51 2.67
CA TRP A 30 9.96 -12.30 1.89
C TRP A 30 10.60 -11.05 2.51
N ARG A 31 10.70 -10.99 3.85
CA ARG A 31 11.27 -9.83 4.54
C ARG A 31 12.77 -9.65 4.26
N ASN A 32 13.46 -10.74 3.92
CA ASN A 32 14.89 -10.72 3.60
C ASN A 32 15.16 -10.70 2.10
N ASN A 33 14.12 -10.70 1.27
CA ASN A 33 14.28 -10.70 -0.18
C ASN A 33 14.57 -9.29 -0.67
N LYS A 34 15.83 -9.01 -0.96
CA LYS A 34 16.29 -7.68 -1.37
C LYS A 34 15.86 -7.28 -2.79
N ASN A 35 15.30 -8.21 -3.56
CA ASN A 35 14.75 -7.90 -4.87
C ASN A 35 13.38 -7.22 -4.76
N LEU A 36 12.74 -7.28 -3.58
CA LEU A 36 11.43 -6.66 -3.33
C LEU A 36 11.66 -5.25 -2.77
N ASN A 37 11.67 -4.28 -3.65
CA ASN A 37 11.85 -2.89 -3.24
C ASN A 37 10.49 -2.23 -2.97
N TRP A 38 10.03 -2.35 -1.74
CA TRP A 38 8.71 -1.86 -1.32
C TRP A 38 8.60 -0.34 -1.42
N ARG A 39 9.66 0.40 -1.11
CA ARG A 39 9.66 1.87 -1.22
C ARG A 39 9.52 2.33 -2.65
N ARG A 40 10.20 1.66 -3.58
CA ARG A 40 10.06 1.96 -5.01
C ARG A 40 8.66 1.64 -5.50
N ALA A 41 8.05 0.54 -5.00
CA ALA A 41 6.68 0.20 -5.32
C ALA A 41 5.71 1.29 -4.83
N ILE A 42 5.88 1.77 -3.59
CA ILE A 42 5.09 2.88 -3.05
C ILE A 42 5.24 4.11 -3.93
N TRP A 43 6.46 4.44 -4.30
CA TRP A 43 6.75 5.61 -5.12
C TRP A 43 6.05 5.54 -6.47
N THR A 44 6.11 4.38 -7.11
CA THR A 44 5.46 4.13 -8.39
C THR A 44 3.94 4.30 -8.29
N GLU A 45 3.32 3.71 -7.27
CA GLU A 45 1.88 3.81 -7.08
C GLU A 45 1.44 5.23 -6.71
N CYS A 46 2.26 5.97 -5.97
CA CYS A 46 1.98 7.39 -5.69
C CYS A 46 2.01 8.23 -6.97
N ALA A 47 2.91 7.94 -7.90
CA ALA A 47 2.95 8.62 -9.20
C ALA A 47 1.69 8.31 -10.02
N GLU A 48 1.23 7.06 -10.01
CA GLU A 48 -0.02 6.68 -10.68
C GLU A 48 -1.23 7.34 -10.03
N LEU A 49 -1.26 7.40 -8.70
CA LEU A 49 -2.31 8.12 -7.98
C LEU A 49 -2.39 9.58 -8.41
N LEU A 50 -1.24 10.22 -8.52
CA LEU A 50 -1.17 11.62 -8.96
C LEU A 50 -1.80 11.80 -10.33
N ASP A 51 -1.57 10.87 -11.26
CA ASP A 51 -2.14 10.95 -12.60
C ASP A 51 -3.66 10.88 -12.61
N TYR A 52 -4.28 10.23 -11.61
CA TYR A 52 -5.74 10.17 -11.50
C TYR A 52 -6.37 11.42 -10.91
N THR A 53 -5.58 12.41 -10.46
CA THR A 53 -6.10 13.60 -9.77
C THR A 53 -6.38 14.79 -10.70
N ASN A 54 -6.13 14.65 -12.01
CA ASN A 54 -6.34 15.71 -12.99
C ASN A 54 -5.56 17.01 -12.65
N TRP A 55 -4.34 16.86 -12.15
CA TRP A 55 -3.51 17.98 -11.72
C TRP A 55 -2.84 18.73 -12.88
N LYS A 56 -2.75 18.09 -14.06
CA LYS A 56 -2.05 18.64 -15.22
C LYS A 56 -2.91 19.74 -15.85
N TRP A 57 -2.50 20.99 -15.73
CA TRP A 57 -3.25 22.14 -16.26
C TRP A 57 -3.26 22.18 -17.79
N TRP A 58 -2.32 21.51 -18.43
CA TRP A 58 -2.19 21.48 -19.90
C TRP A 58 -3.01 20.35 -20.53
N ARG A 59 -3.63 19.52 -19.73
CA ARG A 59 -4.38 18.37 -20.24
C ARG A 59 -5.54 18.08 -19.31
N GLN A 60 -6.73 18.13 -19.85
CA GLN A 60 -7.92 17.80 -19.09
C GLN A 60 -8.20 16.29 -19.16
N GLN A 61 -8.54 15.69 -18.06
CA GLN A 61 -8.95 14.29 -17.98
C GLN A 61 -10.00 14.12 -16.90
N ASP A 62 -10.85 13.09 -17.05
CA ASP A 62 -11.86 12.78 -16.06
C ASP A 62 -11.23 12.10 -14.85
N ILE A 63 -11.73 12.45 -13.66
CA ILE A 63 -11.30 11.83 -12.42
C ILE A 63 -12.11 10.55 -12.20
N SER A 64 -11.41 9.43 -11.97
CA SER A 64 -12.03 8.16 -11.61
C SER A 64 -11.80 7.89 -10.12
N MET A 65 -12.84 8.05 -9.31
CA MET A 65 -12.75 7.77 -7.88
C MET A 65 -12.42 6.31 -7.60
N LYS A 66 -12.91 5.40 -8.43
CA LYS A 66 -12.59 3.99 -8.29
C LYS A 66 -11.10 3.73 -8.47
N ASP A 67 -10.48 4.34 -9.46
CA ASP A 67 -9.05 4.18 -9.71
C ASP A 67 -8.23 4.77 -8.57
N ILE A 68 -8.65 5.92 -8.03
CA ILE A 68 -8.01 6.55 -6.87
C ILE A 68 -8.06 5.62 -5.66
N GLU A 69 -9.23 5.04 -5.38
CA GLU A 69 -9.40 4.12 -4.27
C GLU A 69 -8.50 2.89 -4.41
N MET A 70 -8.40 2.32 -5.60
CA MET A 70 -7.55 1.16 -5.88
C MET A 70 -6.07 1.48 -5.65
N GLU A 71 -5.62 2.65 -6.10
CA GLU A 71 -4.23 3.07 -5.88
C GLU A 71 -3.93 3.29 -4.39
N LEU A 72 -4.87 3.86 -3.64
CA LEU A 72 -4.70 4.04 -2.19
C LEU A 72 -4.59 2.70 -1.47
N ILE A 73 -5.36 1.70 -1.90
CA ILE A 73 -5.29 0.35 -1.35
C ILE A 73 -3.92 -0.27 -1.65
N ASP A 74 -3.45 -0.15 -2.89
CA ASP A 74 -2.14 -0.69 -3.29
C ASP A 74 -1.01 -0.03 -2.50
N ILE A 75 -1.04 1.28 -2.33
CA ILE A 75 -0.07 2.02 -1.53
C ILE A 75 -0.08 1.52 -0.09
N TRP A 76 -1.25 1.31 0.49
CA TRP A 76 -1.38 0.81 1.86
C TRP A 76 -0.76 -0.59 2.02
N HIS A 77 -1.00 -1.50 1.06
CA HIS A 77 -0.41 -2.84 1.08
C HIS A 77 1.12 -2.79 1.06
N PHE A 78 1.69 -1.97 0.20
CA PHE A 78 3.14 -1.81 0.12
C PHE A 78 3.72 -1.12 1.36
N LEU A 79 2.99 -0.13 1.90
CA LEU A 79 3.41 0.57 3.10
C LEU A 79 3.45 -0.38 4.30
N MET A 80 2.43 -1.21 4.49
CA MET A 80 2.43 -2.21 5.56
C MET A 80 3.62 -3.15 5.44
N SER A 81 3.93 -3.59 4.21
CA SER A 81 5.06 -4.49 3.95
C SER A 81 6.39 -3.83 4.33
N ASP A 82 6.59 -2.58 3.92
CA ASP A 82 7.81 -1.83 4.25
C ASP A 82 7.94 -1.62 5.76
N LEU A 83 6.83 -1.28 6.43
CA LEU A 83 6.82 -1.09 7.88
C LEU A 83 7.17 -2.37 8.63
N MET A 84 6.70 -3.53 8.18
CA MET A 84 7.03 -4.80 8.81
C MET A 84 8.51 -5.13 8.74
N ILE A 85 9.19 -4.74 7.66
CA ILE A 85 10.62 -4.92 7.51
C ILE A 85 11.40 -3.98 8.42
N ASN A 86 10.99 -2.72 8.49
CA ASN A 86 11.76 -1.67 9.16
C ASN A 86 11.48 -1.54 10.65
N ASN A 87 10.42 -2.18 11.15
CA ASN A 87 10.03 -2.11 12.56
C ASN A 87 10.00 -3.49 13.24
N SER A 88 10.64 -4.44 12.64
CA SER A 88 10.70 -5.79 13.21
C SER A 88 11.81 -5.93 14.24
#